data_e2ebdac6ad5e2ed2839f2b662233f707
#
_entry.id   e2ebdac6ad5e2ed2839f2b662233f707
#
_cell.length_a   1.000
_cell.length_b   1.000
_cell.length_c   1.000
_cell.angle_alpha   90.00
_cell.angle_beta   90.00
_cell.angle_gamma   90.00
#
_symmetry.space_group_name_H-M   'P 1'
#
loop_
_entity.id
_entity.type
_entity.pdbx_description
1 polymer ?
#
loop_
_entity_poly.entity_id
_entity_poly.type
_entity_poly.pdbx_seq_one_letter_code
_entity_poly.pdbx_strand_id
1 'polypeptide(L)'
;MVKLESLKKSYQFKKALKERKIHTDYFSIFASKNFFKPKYKSNLLISFVMKKKIGNAVKRNKIRRKLKANVQKLLKKKGAINRDYTYIVFGKSNAYTQKQDVLLPLMEKSFSKLKK
;
A
#
# COMPACT_ATOMS: atom_id res chain seq x y z
N MET A 1 13.05 8.51 10.67
CA MET A 1 12.17 7.34 10.42
C MET A 1 11.01 7.73 9.50
N VAL A 2 10.79 6.96 8.45
CA VAL A 2 9.67 7.24 7.53
C VAL A 2 8.35 6.81 8.17
N LYS A 3 7.40 7.72 8.22
CA LYS A 3 6.07 7.42 8.72
C LYS A 3 5.09 7.31 7.55
N LEU A 4 4.02 6.56 7.76
CA LEU A 4 2.97 6.40 6.76
C LEU A 4 1.88 7.43 7.04
N GLU A 5 1.47 8.15 5.98
CA GLU A 5 0.35 9.09 6.05
C GLU A 5 -0.76 8.62 5.12
N SER A 6 -1.99 8.62 5.61
CA SER A 6 -3.14 8.23 4.81
C SER A 6 -3.69 9.40 4.01
N LEU A 7 -4.25 9.10 2.85
CA LEU A 7 -5.04 10.07 2.10
C LEU A 7 -6.35 10.33 2.84
N LYS A 8 -6.79 11.58 2.87
CA LYS A 8 -7.94 11.98 3.69
C LYS A 8 -9.19 12.33 2.89
N LYS A 9 -9.01 12.80 1.64
CA LYS A 9 -10.13 13.31 0.84
C LYS A 9 -10.40 12.41 -0.36
N SER A 10 -11.67 12.28 -0.74
CA SER A 10 -12.06 11.40 -1.85
C SER A 10 -11.42 11.78 -3.18
N TYR A 11 -11.21 13.08 -3.45
CA TYR A 11 -10.55 13.46 -4.70
C TYR A 11 -9.09 13.00 -4.77
N GLN A 12 -8.43 12.88 -3.61
CA GLN A 12 -7.06 12.36 -3.55
C GLN A 12 -7.03 10.89 -3.95
N PHE A 13 -8.00 10.09 -3.48
CA PHE A 13 -8.11 8.69 -3.87
C PHE A 13 -8.37 8.55 -5.36
N LYS A 14 -9.28 9.36 -5.91
CA LYS A 14 -9.60 9.31 -7.33
C LYS A 14 -8.38 9.58 -8.20
N LYS A 15 -7.57 10.56 -7.85
CA LYS A 15 -6.33 10.86 -8.58
C LYS A 15 -5.32 9.72 -8.48
N ALA A 16 -5.13 9.19 -7.28
CA ALA A 16 -4.15 8.13 -7.05
C ALA A 16 -4.49 6.83 -7.79
N LEU A 17 -5.77 6.60 -8.10
CA LEU A 17 -6.21 5.39 -8.79
C LEU A 17 -6.03 5.44 -10.31
N LYS A 18 -5.62 6.57 -10.88
CA LYS A 18 -5.64 6.76 -12.33
C LYS A 18 -4.36 6.40 -13.09
N GLU A 19 -3.20 6.40 -12.44
CA GLU A 19 -1.94 6.28 -13.19
C GLU A 19 -1.47 4.85 -13.38
N ARG A 20 -0.99 4.22 -12.33
CA ARG A 20 -0.41 2.88 -12.42
C ARG A 20 -1.06 1.94 -11.43
N LYS A 21 -1.13 0.68 -11.81
CA LYS A 21 -1.71 -0.33 -10.93
C LYS A 21 -1.03 -1.68 -11.16
N ILE A 22 -1.00 -2.49 -10.11
CA ILE A 22 -0.58 -3.88 -10.20
C ILE A 22 -1.51 -4.72 -9.34
N HIS A 23 -1.90 -5.88 -9.85
CA HIS A 23 -2.82 -6.78 -9.15
C HIS A 23 -2.14 -8.12 -8.87
N THR A 24 -2.35 -8.65 -7.69
CA THR A 24 -1.96 -10.00 -7.33
C THR A 24 -3.15 -10.72 -6.71
N ASP A 25 -2.98 -12.00 -6.38
CA ASP A 25 -4.06 -12.75 -5.72
C ASP A 25 -4.36 -12.28 -4.30
N TYR A 26 -3.45 -11.52 -3.69
CA TYR A 26 -3.54 -11.12 -2.28
C TYR A 26 -3.78 -9.63 -2.08
N PHE A 27 -3.44 -8.82 -3.06
CA PHE A 27 -3.58 -7.37 -2.95
C PHE A 27 -3.50 -6.71 -4.33
N SER A 28 -3.93 -5.46 -4.37
CA SER A 28 -3.71 -4.58 -5.53
C SER A 28 -3.05 -3.31 -5.04
N ILE A 29 -2.08 -2.79 -5.79
CA ILE A 29 -1.39 -1.55 -5.45
C ILE A 29 -1.58 -0.57 -6.59
N PHE A 30 -2.05 0.64 -6.24
CA PHE A 30 -2.18 1.75 -7.18
C PHE A 30 -1.14 2.79 -6.81
N ALA A 31 -0.50 3.38 -7.81
CA ALA A 31 0.54 4.39 -7.60
C ALA A 31 0.35 5.56 -8.56
N SER A 32 0.56 6.76 -8.05
CA SER A 32 0.60 7.97 -8.87
C SER A 32 1.68 8.91 -8.36
N LYS A 33 2.18 9.78 -9.22
CA LYS A 33 3.12 10.81 -8.79
C LYS A 33 2.50 11.67 -7.71
N ASN A 34 3.31 12.16 -6.79
CA ASN A 34 2.81 12.99 -5.71
C ASN A 34 2.29 14.32 -6.22
N PHE A 35 0.96 14.42 -6.31
CA PHE A 35 0.27 15.70 -6.50
C PHE A 35 0.03 16.38 -5.16
N PHE A 36 0.18 15.64 -4.08
CA PHE A 36 -0.07 16.10 -2.72
C PHE A 36 1.22 15.95 -1.93
N LYS A 37 1.54 16.98 -1.16
CA LYS A 37 2.71 16.93 -0.30
C LYS A 37 2.36 16.24 1.00
N PRO A 38 3.15 15.27 1.47
CA PRO A 38 2.97 14.76 2.81
C PRO A 38 3.24 15.88 3.83
N LYS A 39 2.69 15.73 5.02
CA LYS A 39 2.88 16.69 6.11
C LYS A 39 4.38 16.89 6.41
N TYR A 40 5.12 15.80 6.38
CA TYR A 40 6.59 15.82 6.52
C TYR A 40 7.21 15.21 5.27
N LYS A 41 8.25 15.86 4.77
CA LYS A 41 8.90 15.47 3.51
C LYS A 41 9.39 14.01 3.48
N SER A 42 9.75 13.48 4.66
CA SER A 42 10.23 12.10 4.79
C SER A 42 9.12 11.06 4.85
N ASN A 43 7.86 11.49 4.97
CA ASN A 43 6.74 10.55 5.09
C ASN A 43 6.31 10.01 3.75
N LEU A 44 5.72 8.82 3.76
CA LEU A 44 5.14 8.19 2.58
C LEU A 44 3.62 8.34 2.62
N LEU A 45 3.04 8.88 1.54
CA LEU A 45 1.59 8.93 1.38
C LEU A 45 1.12 7.57 0.87
N ILE A 46 0.43 6.82 1.72
CA ILE A 46 -0.08 5.50 1.39
C ILE A 46 -1.34 5.23 2.20
N SER A 47 -2.35 4.67 1.54
CA SER A 47 -3.58 4.27 2.21
C SER A 47 -3.84 2.79 1.99
N PHE A 48 -4.37 2.13 3.02
CA PHE A 48 -4.73 0.72 2.98
C PHE A 48 -6.24 0.62 3.01
N VAL A 49 -6.83 0.03 1.98
CA VAL A 49 -8.28 -0.09 1.86
C VAL A 49 -8.68 -1.56 1.90
N MET A 50 -9.60 -1.88 2.81
CA MET A 50 -10.15 -3.22 2.94
C MET A 50 -11.64 -3.12 2.72
N LYS A 51 -12.14 -3.63 1.59
CA LYS A 51 -13.56 -3.56 1.26
C LYS A 51 -14.39 -4.39 2.22
N LYS A 52 -15.60 -3.93 2.52
CA LYS A 52 -16.50 -4.62 3.46
C LYS A 52 -16.81 -6.06 3.07
N LYS A 53 -16.86 -6.36 1.77
CA LYS A 53 -17.12 -7.71 1.27
C LYS A 53 -16.06 -8.74 1.67
N ILE A 54 -14.88 -8.31 2.11
CA ILE A 54 -13.82 -9.20 2.56
C ILE A 54 -14.24 -9.96 3.82
N GLY A 55 -14.98 -9.29 4.71
CA GLY A 55 -15.42 -9.89 5.95
C GLY A 55 -15.64 -8.83 7.05
N ASN A 56 -15.67 -9.30 8.30
CA ASN A 56 -15.88 -8.42 9.45
C ASN A 56 -14.64 -7.55 9.73
N ALA A 57 -14.79 -6.65 10.70
CA ALA A 57 -13.71 -5.71 11.05
C ALA A 57 -12.44 -6.42 11.54
N VAL A 58 -12.60 -7.53 12.26
CA VAL A 58 -11.44 -8.29 12.76
C VAL A 58 -10.59 -8.83 11.61
N LYS A 59 -11.25 -9.43 10.62
CA LYS A 59 -10.56 -9.97 9.43
C LYS A 59 -9.89 -8.85 8.64
N ARG A 60 -10.61 -7.76 8.38
CA ARG A 60 -10.08 -6.61 7.64
C ARG A 60 -8.88 -5.99 8.34
N ASN A 61 -8.94 -5.83 9.65
CA ASN A 61 -7.85 -5.25 10.42
C ASN A 61 -6.61 -6.14 10.41
N LYS A 62 -6.80 -7.47 10.45
CA LYS A 62 -5.67 -8.41 10.38
C LYS A 62 -4.94 -8.30 9.04
N ILE A 63 -5.68 -8.24 7.94
CA ILE A 63 -5.10 -8.06 6.60
C ILE A 63 -4.34 -6.73 6.53
N ARG A 64 -4.96 -5.65 6.99
CA ARG A 64 -4.35 -4.32 6.99
C ARG A 64 -3.03 -4.32 7.76
N ARG A 65 -3.00 -4.92 8.94
CA ARG A 65 -1.78 -4.98 9.75
C ARG A 65 -0.66 -5.75 9.06
N LYS A 66 -0.98 -6.86 8.39
CA LYS A 66 0.01 -7.65 7.65
C LYS A 66 0.64 -6.82 6.52
N LEU A 67 -0.19 -6.18 5.71
CA LEU A 67 0.28 -5.38 4.57
C LEU A 67 1.06 -4.16 5.04
N LYS A 68 0.56 -3.49 6.06
CA LYS A 68 1.23 -2.31 6.63
C LYS A 68 2.59 -2.66 7.22
N ALA A 69 2.68 -3.77 7.96
CA ALA A 69 3.95 -4.21 8.53
C ALA A 69 4.98 -4.53 7.45
N ASN A 70 4.55 -5.14 6.34
CA ASN A 70 5.44 -5.43 5.23
C ASN A 70 5.92 -4.15 4.54
N VAL A 71 5.05 -3.16 4.37
CA VAL A 71 5.45 -1.86 3.82
C VAL A 71 6.50 -1.21 4.72
N GLN A 72 6.30 -1.26 6.03
CA GLN A 72 7.27 -0.71 6.98
C GLN A 72 8.62 -1.42 6.90
N LYS A 73 8.63 -2.75 6.71
CA LYS A 73 9.87 -3.49 6.50
C LYS A 73 10.56 -3.10 5.21
N LEU A 74 9.81 -2.92 4.12
CA LEU A 74 10.36 -2.51 2.83
C LEU A 74 10.94 -1.10 2.87
N LEU A 75 10.36 -0.21 3.67
CA LEU A 75 10.87 1.15 3.80
C LEU A 75 12.26 1.21 4.44
N LYS A 76 12.65 0.17 5.17
CA LYS A 76 13.99 0.05 5.73
C LYS A 76 15.04 -0.29 4.67
N LYS A 77 14.60 -0.85 3.53
CA LYS A 77 15.49 -1.14 2.41
C LYS A 77 15.57 0.10 1.51
N LYS A 78 16.78 0.57 1.26
CA LYS A 78 16.97 1.75 0.43
C LYS A 78 16.47 1.49 -1.00
N GLY A 79 15.56 2.34 -1.45
CA GLY A 79 15.05 2.28 -2.82
C GLY A 79 14.00 1.21 -3.11
N ALA A 80 13.54 0.45 -2.10
CA ALA A 80 12.51 -0.56 -2.31
C ALA A 80 11.16 0.06 -2.69
N ILE A 81 10.84 1.22 -2.11
CA ILE A 81 9.61 1.96 -2.40
C ILE A 81 9.99 3.38 -2.83
N ASN A 82 9.40 3.84 -3.93
CA ASN A 82 9.62 5.21 -4.40
C ASN A 82 8.73 6.17 -3.62
N ARG A 83 9.35 7.01 -2.79
CA ARG A 83 8.63 7.95 -1.93
C ARG A 83 8.09 9.18 -2.67
N ASP A 84 8.44 9.33 -3.94
CA ASP A 84 7.88 10.38 -4.79
C ASP A 84 6.49 10.03 -5.33
N TYR A 85 6.00 8.84 -5.00
CA TYR A 85 4.68 8.38 -5.41
C TYR A 85 3.75 8.26 -4.21
N THR A 86 2.45 8.42 -4.49
CA THR A 86 1.37 8.15 -3.55
C THR A 86 0.79 6.79 -3.89
N TYR A 87 0.58 5.95 -2.88
CA TYR A 87 0.11 4.58 -3.09
C TYR A 87 -1.23 4.34 -2.41
N ILE A 88 -2.04 3.50 -3.04
CA ILE A 88 -3.23 2.92 -2.40
C ILE A 88 -3.11 1.40 -2.51
N VAL A 89 -3.16 0.72 -1.36
CA VAL A 89 -3.08 -0.74 -1.28
C VAL A 89 -4.45 -1.28 -0.91
N PHE A 90 -5.02 -2.09 -1.80
CA PHE A 90 -6.26 -2.81 -1.53
C PHE A 90 -5.91 -4.23 -1.11
N GLY A 91 -6.31 -4.62 0.09
CA GLY A 91 -6.17 -6.00 0.52
C GLY A 91 -7.26 -6.88 -0.08
N LYS A 92 -6.92 -8.14 -0.32
CA LYS A 92 -7.87 -9.14 -0.78
C LYS A 92 -8.04 -10.23 0.28
N SER A 93 -9.17 -10.93 0.21
CA SER A 93 -9.53 -11.95 1.19
C SER A 93 -8.44 -13.01 1.36
N ASN A 94 -7.77 -13.39 0.28
CA ASN A 94 -6.72 -14.42 0.30
C ASN A 94 -5.53 -14.03 1.19
N ALA A 95 -5.32 -12.75 1.43
CA ALA A 95 -4.23 -12.30 2.31
C ALA A 95 -4.47 -12.65 3.78
N TYR A 96 -5.72 -12.96 4.15
CA TYR A 96 -6.06 -13.26 5.53
C TYR A 96 -5.33 -14.51 6.05
N THR A 97 -5.32 -15.56 5.23
CA THR A 97 -4.72 -16.85 5.62
C THR A 97 -3.26 -16.99 5.19
N GLN A 98 -2.78 -16.08 4.33
CA GLN A 98 -1.41 -16.18 3.82
C GLN A 98 -0.42 -15.62 4.85
N LYS A 99 0.73 -16.28 4.96
CA LYS A 99 1.78 -15.83 5.88
C LYS A 99 2.39 -14.51 5.41
N GLN A 100 2.72 -13.67 6.38
CA GLN A 100 3.33 -12.37 6.11
C GLN A 100 4.64 -12.51 5.32
N ASP A 101 5.41 -13.55 5.61
CA ASP A 101 6.68 -13.81 4.93
C ASP A 101 6.51 -14.15 3.46
N VAL A 102 5.37 -14.71 3.07
CA VAL A 102 5.05 -15.00 1.67
C VAL A 102 4.64 -13.71 0.94
N LEU A 103 3.90 -12.85 1.63
CA LEU A 103 3.44 -11.58 1.07
C LEU A 103 4.57 -10.57 0.85
N LEU A 104 5.59 -10.61 1.69
CA LEU A 104 6.67 -9.62 1.65
C LEU A 104 7.42 -9.57 0.31
N PRO A 105 7.94 -10.69 -0.23
CA PRO A 105 8.62 -10.64 -1.52
C PRO A 105 7.70 -10.27 -2.68
N LEU A 106 6.42 -10.63 -2.61
CA LEU A 106 5.44 -10.23 -3.62
C LEU A 106 5.22 -8.72 -3.62
N MET A 107 5.14 -8.12 -2.43
CA MET A 107 5.00 -6.67 -2.29
C MET A 107 6.25 -5.96 -2.78
N GLU A 108 7.44 -6.46 -2.43
CA GLU A 108 8.69 -5.88 -2.89
C GLU A 108 8.78 -5.86 -4.41
N LYS A 109 8.44 -6.99 -5.04
CA LYS A 109 8.41 -7.10 -6.50
C LYS A 109 7.39 -6.14 -7.11
N SER A 110 6.22 -6.01 -6.50
CA SER A 110 5.16 -5.12 -6.98
C SER A 110 5.57 -3.66 -6.93
N PHE A 111 6.14 -3.22 -5.81
CA PHE A 111 6.64 -1.85 -5.68
C PHE A 111 7.78 -1.58 -6.67
N SER A 112 8.64 -2.56 -6.91
CA SER A 112 9.72 -2.43 -7.88
C SER A 112 9.18 -2.21 -9.30
N LYS A 113 8.14 -2.92 -9.68
CA LYS A 113 7.50 -2.75 -10.99
C LYS A 113 6.84 -1.38 -11.14
N LEU A 114 6.32 -0.83 -10.05
CA LEU A 114 5.64 0.47 -10.07
C LEU A 114 6.60 1.65 -10.12
N LYS A 115 7.88 1.45 -9.91
CA LYS A 115 8.89 2.52 -10.00
C LYS A 115 9.17 3.00 -11.42
N LYS A 116 8.88 2.18 -12.38
CA LYS A 116 9.20 2.47 -13.78
C LYS A 116 8.23 3.44 -14.42
#